data_a1530008f009d21470427b790e2b5597
#
_entry.id   a1530008f009d21470427b790e2b5597
#
_cell.length_a   1.000
_cell.length_b   1.000
_cell.length_c   1.000
_cell.angle_alpha   90.00
_cell.angle_beta   90.00
_cell.angle_gamma   90.00
#
_symmetry.space_group_name_H-M   'P 1'
#
loop_
_entity.id
_entity.type
_entity.pdbx_description
1 polymer ?
#
loop_
_entity_poly.entity_id
_entity_poly.type
_entity_poly.pdbx_seq_one_letter_code
_entity_poly.pdbx_strand_id
1 'polypeptide(L)'
;MARTATSGSKSTRSETDSFGPIDVPADRYWGAQTERSRQNFKIGHDRMPMPIVHALGIVKLAAAQTNRELGLIDARRAGAITRAAREVIEGKLDDHFPLVVWQTGSGTQTNMNLNEVIANRANVLLGGKLGAKEPVHPNDHVNMSQSSNDSFPTAMHIAAAQGIVANLIPALSELHRELRNKEKAFAKIVKIGRTHTQDATPLTLGQEFSGYAAQVESGLARLRIAVKDLFPLAQGGTAVGTGLNSKPKFAKLFAKQAAGITKLPFTSAPNKFEALASNDAYVLVHGVINSVATGLFKIANDIRLLGSGPRSGLGELILPENEPGSSIMPGKVNPTQCEAMTMVCCQVFGNQTTITVAGSQGHFELNVYKPVLAYCMIHSIQLLSDAARSFTEHCVVGIRADEKRIRDLMERSLMLVTALAPKIGYDNAAKVAKTAHARGTTLKEEAVRLGFVSAAEFERLVQPDKMTHPG
;
A
#
# COMPACT_ATOMS: atom_id res chain seq x y z
N MET A 1 43.49 -15.86 -25.64
CA MET A 1 42.97 -17.14 -25.13
C MET A 1 41.72 -16.85 -24.35
N ALA A 2 40.57 -17.04 -24.97
CA ALA A 2 39.27 -16.85 -24.33
C ALA A 2 38.98 -18.10 -23.44
N ARG A 3 38.80 -17.91 -22.12
CA ARG A 3 38.33 -18.97 -21.23
C ARG A 3 36.82 -19.13 -21.50
N THR A 4 36.46 -20.21 -22.19
CA THR A 4 35.09 -20.73 -22.23
C THR A 4 34.64 -21.11 -20.83
N ALA A 5 33.72 -20.34 -20.28
CA ALA A 5 33.02 -20.73 -19.05
C ALA A 5 32.14 -21.94 -19.40
N THR A 6 32.55 -23.13 -18.94
CA THR A 6 31.71 -24.32 -18.95
C THR A 6 30.50 -24.08 -18.06
N SER A 7 29.32 -23.89 -18.67
CA SER A 7 28.04 -23.96 -17.96
C SER A 7 27.87 -25.42 -17.48
N GLY A 8 28.13 -25.66 -16.20
CA GLY A 8 27.80 -26.94 -15.58
C GLY A 8 26.32 -27.22 -15.79
N SER A 9 25.97 -28.30 -16.49
CA SER A 9 24.60 -28.75 -16.66
C SER A 9 24.03 -28.98 -15.28
N LYS A 10 23.08 -28.14 -14.83
CA LYS A 10 22.35 -28.40 -13.58
C LYS A 10 21.65 -29.74 -13.74
N SER A 11 21.84 -30.64 -12.80
CA SER A 11 21.20 -31.95 -12.81
C SER A 11 19.68 -31.78 -12.84
N THR A 12 19.00 -32.55 -13.68
CA THR A 12 17.54 -32.59 -13.79
C THR A 12 17.00 -33.92 -13.28
N ARG A 13 15.73 -33.96 -12.93
CA ARG A 13 14.96 -35.16 -12.73
C ARG A 13 13.73 -35.12 -13.65
N SER A 14 13.27 -36.26 -14.12
CA SER A 14 12.06 -36.35 -14.92
C SER A 14 10.85 -36.42 -14.00
N GLU A 15 9.86 -35.57 -14.23
CA GLU A 15 8.53 -35.63 -13.63
C GLU A 15 7.45 -35.69 -14.72
N THR A 16 6.24 -36.08 -14.35
CA THR A 16 5.13 -36.26 -15.30
C THR A 16 3.89 -35.51 -14.85
N ASP A 17 3.12 -35.04 -15.82
CA ASP A 17 1.74 -34.59 -15.66
C ASP A 17 0.85 -35.21 -16.77
N SER A 18 -0.37 -34.71 -16.96
CA SER A 18 -1.29 -35.19 -17.98
C SER A 18 -0.80 -34.98 -19.44
N PHE A 19 0.22 -34.15 -19.64
CA PHE A 19 0.85 -33.91 -20.96
C PHE A 19 2.12 -34.73 -21.18
N GLY A 20 2.49 -35.59 -20.23
CA GLY A 20 3.66 -36.45 -20.33
C GLY A 20 4.87 -35.97 -19.52
N PRO A 21 6.05 -36.58 -19.77
CA PRO A 21 7.27 -36.27 -19.01
C PRO A 21 7.86 -34.89 -19.35
N ILE A 22 8.52 -34.31 -18.36
CA ILE A 22 9.30 -33.07 -18.50
C ILE A 22 10.46 -33.07 -17.49
N ASP A 23 11.60 -32.50 -17.88
CA ASP A 23 12.75 -32.35 -17.02
C ASP A 23 12.60 -31.14 -16.10
N VAL A 24 12.78 -31.37 -14.80
CA VAL A 24 12.69 -30.37 -13.73
C VAL A 24 14.06 -30.29 -13.03
N PRO A 25 14.55 -29.12 -12.61
CA PRO A 25 15.80 -29.03 -11.85
C PRO A 25 15.77 -29.93 -10.61
N ALA A 26 16.82 -30.74 -10.42
CA ALA A 26 16.85 -31.78 -9.40
C ALA A 26 16.84 -31.24 -7.96
N ASP A 27 17.28 -29.99 -7.77
CA ASP A 27 17.38 -29.30 -6.48
C ASP A 27 16.10 -28.53 -6.10
N ARG A 28 15.05 -28.56 -6.94
CA ARG A 28 13.84 -27.77 -6.74
C ARG A 28 12.66 -28.63 -6.33
N TYR A 29 11.82 -28.10 -5.43
CA TYR A 29 10.59 -28.78 -4.98
C TYR A 29 9.41 -28.66 -5.95
N TRP A 30 9.44 -27.71 -6.90
CA TRP A 30 8.36 -27.67 -7.91
C TRP A 30 8.40 -28.85 -8.86
N GLY A 31 7.29 -29.14 -9.52
CA GLY A 31 7.12 -30.29 -10.40
C GLY A 31 6.83 -29.92 -11.86
N ALA A 32 6.23 -30.85 -12.58
CA ALA A 32 6.01 -30.80 -14.02
C ALA A 32 5.14 -29.60 -14.45
N GLN A 33 4.05 -29.31 -13.75
CA GLN A 33 3.13 -28.23 -14.16
C GLN A 33 3.79 -26.86 -14.00
N THR A 34 4.55 -26.64 -12.91
CA THR A 34 5.33 -25.42 -12.71
C THR A 34 6.40 -25.26 -13.78
N GLU A 35 7.10 -26.33 -14.12
CA GLU A 35 8.16 -26.26 -15.15
C GLU A 35 7.56 -25.92 -16.54
N ARG A 36 6.39 -26.48 -16.90
CA ARG A 36 5.70 -26.08 -18.13
C ARG A 36 5.31 -24.62 -18.12
N SER A 37 4.82 -24.10 -17.00
CA SER A 37 4.48 -22.68 -16.87
C SER A 37 5.71 -21.79 -17.05
N ARG A 38 6.85 -22.15 -16.48
CA ARG A 38 8.13 -21.44 -16.68
C ARG A 38 8.57 -21.38 -18.14
N GLN A 39 8.31 -22.45 -18.90
CA GLN A 39 8.66 -22.52 -20.31
C GLN A 39 7.68 -21.74 -21.20
N ASN A 40 6.39 -21.75 -20.85
CA ASN A 40 5.33 -21.16 -21.65
C ASN A 40 5.15 -19.66 -21.44
N PHE A 41 5.36 -19.17 -20.21
CA PHE A 41 5.12 -17.77 -19.84
C PHE A 41 6.43 -17.00 -19.58
N LYS A 42 7.20 -16.78 -20.64
CA LYS A 42 8.42 -15.95 -20.62
C LYS A 42 8.07 -14.48 -20.88
N ILE A 43 7.24 -13.89 -19.99
CA ILE A 43 6.68 -12.55 -20.13
C ILE A 43 7.14 -11.69 -18.97
N GLY A 44 7.95 -10.66 -19.22
CA GLY A 44 8.43 -9.75 -18.20
C GLY A 44 9.28 -10.42 -17.11
N HIS A 45 9.45 -9.71 -16.01
CA HIS A 45 10.23 -10.17 -14.86
C HIS A 45 9.44 -10.14 -13.55
N ASP A 46 8.20 -9.61 -13.60
CA ASP A 46 7.35 -9.47 -12.42
C ASP A 46 6.90 -10.85 -11.94
N ARG A 47 7.39 -11.23 -10.77
CA ARG A 47 7.04 -12.52 -10.15
C ARG A 47 5.81 -12.37 -9.28
N MET A 48 5.11 -13.49 -9.06
CA MET A 48 4.01 -13.52 -8.10
C MET A 48 4.51 -13.04 -6.74
N PRO A 49 3.89 -12.03 -6.13
CA PRO A 49 4.32 -11.49 -4.85
C PRO A 49 4.34 -12.56 -3.76
N MET A 50 5.43 -12.61 -2.98
CA MET A 50 5.58 -13.60 -1.92
C MET A 50 4.44 -13.59 -0.89
N PRO A 51 3.82 -12.45 -0.52
CA PRO A 51 2.64 -12.47 0.33
C PRO A 51 1.47 -13.30 -0.23
N ILE A 52 1.30 -13.38 -1.55
CA ILE A 52 0.30 -14.26 -2.18
C ILE A 52 0.70 -15.74 -2.03
N VAL A 53 1.99 -16.06 -2.21
CA VAL A 53 2.53 -17.42 -2.03
C VAL A 53 2.36 -17.86 -0.58
N HIS A 54 2.72 -17.02 0.38
CA HIS A 54 2.56 -17.30 1.80
C HIS A 54 1.08 -17.46 2.19
N ALA A 55 0.18 -16.63 1.64
CA ALA A 55 -1.26 -16.76 1.85
C ALA A 55 -1.83 -18.05 1.25
N LEU A 56 -1.35 -18.48 0.08
CA LEU A 56 -1.66 -19.82 -0.44
C LEU A 56 -1.14 -20.92 0.49
N GLY A 57 0.02 -20.75 1.11
CA GLY A 57 0.51 -21.63 2.18
C GLY A 57 -0.49 -21.73 3.34
N ILE A 58 -1.08 -20.61 3.77
CA ILE A 58 -2.16 -20.58 4.78
C ILE A 58 -3.40 -21.35 4.29
N VAL A 59 -3.77 -21.17 3.01
CA VAL A 59 -4.88 -21.91 2.41
C VAL A 59 -4.64 -23.41 2.49
N LYS A 60 -3.44 -23.90 2.11
CA LYS A 60 -3.10 -25.34 2.14
C LYS A 60 -3.03 -25.88 3.58
N LEU A 61 -2.50 -25.11 4.51
CA LEU A 61 -2.50 -25.45 5.93
C LEU A 61 -3.94 -25.61 6.48
N ALA A 62 -4.79 -24.60 6.25
CA ALA A 62 -6.17 -24.61 6.71
C ALA A 62 -6.99 -25.73 6.05
N ALA A 63 -6.77 -25.98 4.76
CA ALA A 63 -7.44 -27.07 4.03
C ALA A 63 -7.02 -28.45 4.55
N ALA A 64 -5.74 -28.69 4.79
CA ALA A 64 -5.26 -29.97 5.34
C ALA A 64 -5.83 -30.24 6.73
N GLN A 65 -5.88 -29.22 7.61
CA GLN A 65 -6.49 -29.33 8.93
C GLN A 65 -8.00 -29.62 8.84
N THR A 66 -8.69 -28.92 7.94
CA THR A 66 -10.13 -29.10 7.72
C THR A 66 -10.44 -30.49 7.17
N ASN A 67 -9.70 -30.95 6.15
CA ASN A 67 -9.88 -32.29 5.57
C ASN A 67 -9.59 -33.40 6.59
N ARG A 68 -8.61 -33.21 7.47
CA ARG A 68 -8.34 -34.12 8.59
C ARG A 68 -9.51 -34.14 9.57
N GLU A 69 -10.04 -32.99 9.97
CA GLU A 69 -11.21 -32.89 10.87
C GLU A 69 -12.46 -33.58 10.27
N LEU A 70 -12.59 -33.51 8.96
CA LEU A 70 -13.67 -34.15 8.21
C LEU A 70 -13.44 -35.67 7.90
N GLY A 71 -12.29 -36.21 8.33
CA GLY A 71 -11.93 -37.60 8.10
C GLY A 71 -11.60 -37.98 6.64
N LEU A 72 -11.24 -36.96 5.81
CA LEU A 72 -10.95 -37.14 4.38
C LEU A 72 -9.49 -37.51 4.09
N ILE A 73 -8.59 -37.17 5.00
CA ILE A 73 -7.16 -37.45 4.92
C ILE A 73 -6.66 -37.99 6.27
N ASP A 74 -5.75 -38.94 6.24
CA ASP A 74 -5.15 -39.51 7.45
C ASP A 74 -4.21 -38.52 8.17
N ALA A 75 -3.94 -38.77 9.45
CA ALA A 75 -3.16 -37.91 10.30
C ALA A 75 -1.68 -37.79 9.84
N ARG A 76 -1.10 -38.84 9.24
CA ARG A 76 0.30 -38.85 8.77
C ARG A 76 0.48 -37.92 7.58
N ARG A 77 -0.36 -38.03 6.55
CA ARG A 77 -0.31 -37.15 5.37
C ARG A 77 -0.68 -35.72 5.73
N ALA A 78 -1.78 -35.51 6.47
CA ALA A 78 -2.19 -34.17 6.92
C ALA A 78 -1.09 -33.50 7.74
N GLY A 79 -0.41 -34.23 8.62
CA GLY A 79 0.72 -33.72 9.43
C GLY A 79 1.91 -33.29 8.58
N ALA A 80 2.26 -34.06 7.55
CA ALA A 80 3.35 -33.72 6.64
C ALA A 80 3.03 -32.49 5.76
N ILE A 81 1.81 -32.42 5.21
CA ILE A 81 1.32 -31.26 4.45
C ILE A 81 1.33 -30.00 5.33
N THR A 82 0.84 -30.10 6.57
CA THR A 82 0.80 -29.00 7.53
C THR A 82 2.24 -28.47 7.82
N ARG A 83 3.21 -29.34 8.01
CA ARG A 83 4.62 -28.94 8.23
C ARG A 83 5.19 -28.25 7.00
N ALA A 84 5.04 -28.82 5.82
CA ALA A 84 5.52 -28.25 4.56
C ALA A 84 4.85 -26.88 4.28
N ALA A 85 3.54 -26.74 4.50
CA ALA A 85 2.83 -25.49 4.35
C ALA A 85 3.30 -24.41 5.33
N ARG A 86 3.68 -24.78 6.58
CA ARG A 86 4.31 -23.84 7.51
C ARG A 86 5.67 -23.34 7.02
N GLU A 87 6.49 -24.21 6.45
CA GLU A 87 7.78 -23.81 5.86
C GLU A 87 7.58 -22.79 4.70
N VAL A 88 6.51 -22.94 3.91
CA VAL A 88 6.14 -21.92 2.91
C VAL A 88 5.74 -20.59 3.57
N ILE A 89 4.86 -20.63 4.57
CA ILE A 89 4.40 -19.43 5.29
C ILE A 89 5.57 -18.67 5.94
N GLU A 90 6.56 -19.40 6.45
CA GLU A 90 7.77 -18.86 7.09
C GLU A 90 8.85 -18.40 6.10
N GLY A 91 8.60 -18.49 4.78
CA GLY A 91 9.54 -18.06 3.74
C GLY A 91 10.73 -19.00 3.50
N LYS A 92 10.76 -20.17 4.15
CA LYS A 92 11.89 -21.13 4.03
C LYS A 92 12.00 -21.78 2.66
N LEU A 93 10.94 -21.68 1.84
CA LEU A 93 10.84 -22.30 0.53
C LEU A 93 10.66 -21.28 -0.61
N ASP A 94 10.92 -20.00 -0.38
CA ASP A 94 10.64 -18.90 -1.33
C ASP A 94 11.33 -19.09 -2.69
N ASP A 95 12.54 -19.66 -2.73
CA ASP A 95 13.28 -19.97 -3.95
C ASP A 95 12.62 -21.02 -4.85
N HIS A 96 11.54 -21.66 -4.38
CA HIS A 96 10.80 -22.67 -5.12
C HIS A 96 9.55 -22.12 -5.83
N PHE A 97 9.37 -20.78 -5.86
CA PHE A 97 8.22 -20.11 -6.47
C PHE A 97 8.65 -19.15 -7.60
N PRO A 98 9.04 -19.69 -8.76
CA PRO A 98 9.68 -18.91 -9.83
C PRO A 98 8.69 -18.24 -10.79
N LEU A 99 7.38 -18.43 -10.63
CA LEU A 99 6.41 -18.07 -11.66
C LEU A 99 6.17 -16.56 -11.73
N VAL A 100 5.98 -16.07 -12.96
CA VAL A 100 5.64 -14.68 -13.24
C VAL A 100 4.16 -14.41 -13.01
N VAL A 101 3.80 -13.14 -12.85
CA VAL A 101 2.41 -12.67 -12.75
C VAL A 101 1.63 -12.96 -14.03
N TRP A 102 2.29 -12.85 -15.19
CA TRP A 102 1.73 -13.00 -16.53
C TRP A 102 1.54 -14.48 -16.87
N GLN A 103 0.53 -15.09 -16.27
CA GLN A 103 0.18 -16.50 -16.37
C GLN A 103 -1.32 -16.66 -16.61
N THR A 104 -1.88 -17.87 -16.47
CA THR A 104 -3.34 -18.05 -16.57
C THR A 104 -4.08 -17.18 -15.54
N GLY A 105 -5.14 -16.55 -16.01
CA GLY A 105 -5.86 -15.53 -15.24
C GLY A 105 -6.61 -16.01 -13.99
N SER A 106 -6.77 -17.32 -13.82
CA SER A 106 -7.30 -17.94 -12.61
C SER A 106 -6.25 -18.11 -11.49
N GLY A 107 -4.95 -17.95 -11.80
CA GLY A 107 -3.83 -18.23 -10.90
C GLY A 107 -3.53 -19.73 -10.73
N THR A 108 -4.03 -20.58 -11.63
CA THR A 108 -3.87 -22.04 -11.52
C THR A 108 -2.41 -22.48 -11.47
N GLN A 109 -1.52 -21.88 -12.26
CA GLN A 109 -0.11 -22.27 -12.23
C GLN A 109 0.50 -21.99 -10.86
N THR A 110 0.24 -20.85 -10.25
CA THR A 110 0.73 -20.55 -8.91
C THR A 110 0.13 -21.49 -7.86
N ASN A 111 -1.17 -21.80 -7.92
CA ASN A 111 -1.78 -22.78 -7.03
C ASN A 111 -1.13 -24.17 -7.20
N MET A 112 -0.87 -24.59 -8.43
CA MET A 112 -0.20 -25.88 -8.70
C MET A 112 1.27 -25.85 -8.25
N ASN A 113 1.97 -24.73 -8.39
CA ASN A 113 3.34 -24.57 -7.86
C ASN A 113 3.35 -24.84 -6.34
N LEU A 114 2.40 -24.28 -5.58
CA LEU A 114 2.24 -24.57 -4.16
C LEU A 114 1.95 -26.05 -3.90
N ASN A 115 1.02 -26.63 -4.66
CA ASN A 115 0.65 -28.04 -4.48
C ASN A 115 1.86 -28.97 -4.71
N GLU A 116 2.64 -28.71 -5.76
CA GLU A 116 3.84 -29.50 -6.10
C GLU A 116 4.94 -29.32 -5.04
N VAL A 117 5.24 -28.08 -4.66
CA VAL A 117 6.26 -27.80 -3.62
C VAL A 117 5.90 -28.43 -2.29
N ILE A 118 4.66 -28.27 -1.84
CA ILE A 118 4.19 -28.82 -0.57
C ILE A 118 4.16 -30.36 -0.62
N ALA A 119 3.69 -30.96 -1.71
CA ALA A 119 3.66 -32.43 -1.86
C ALA A 119 5.07 -33.02 -1.85
N ASN A 120 5.98 -32.46 -2.64
CA ASN A 120 7.36 -32.91 -2.69
C ASN A 120 8.09 -32.72 -1.34
N ARG A 121 7.90 -31.58 -0.68
CA ARG A 121 8.47 -31.36 0.65
C ARG A 121 7.87 -32.30 1.69
N ALA A 122 6.56 -32.53 1.67
CA ALA A 122 5.90 -33.48 2.56
C ALA A 122 6.42 -34.93 2.35
N ASN A 123 6.64 -35.33 1.08
CA ASN A 123 7.20 -36.64 0.75
C ASN A 123 8.62 -36.80 1.32
N VAL A 124 9.48 -35.79 1.18
CA VAL A 124 10.81 -35.78 1.78
C VAL A 124 10.73 -35.88 3.31
N LEU A 125 9.83 -35.13 3.95
CA LEU A 125 9.61 -35.20 5.40
C LEU A 125 9.11 -36.57 5.90
N LEU A 126 8.51 -37.37 5.02
CA LEU A 126 8.05 -38.73 5.30
C LEU A 126 9.05 -39.82 4.89
N GLY A 127 10.27 -39.44 4.43
CA GLY A 127 11.32 -40.35 3.97
C GLY A 127 11.13 -40.83 2.51
N GLY A 128 10.22 -40.21 1.75
CA GLY A 128 10.00 -40.51 0.33
C GLY A 128 10.97 -39.78 -0.59
N LYS A 129 10.91 -40.11 -1.88
CA LYS A 129 11.73 -39.49 -2.94
C LYS A 129 11.09 -38.23 -3.49
N LEU A 130 11.91 -37.23 -3.80
CA LEU A 130 11.49 -36.01 -4.49
C LEU A 130 10.93 -36.36 -5.89
N GLY A 131 9.76 -35.84 -6.22
CA GLY A 131 9.08 -36.09 -7.50
C GLY A 131 8.24 -37.38 -7.58
N ALA A 132 8.22 -38.20 -6.52
CA ALA A 132 7.54 -39.49 -6.52
C ALA A 132 6.00 -39.41 -6.47
N LYS A 133 5.43 -38.28 -6.07
CA LYS A 133 3.98 -38.08 -5.81
C LYS A 133 3.36 -39.01 -4.77
N GLU A 134 4.20 -39.72 -4.03
CA GLU A 134 3.83 -40.67 -2.97
C GLU A 134 4.75 -40.45 -1.75
N PRO A 135 4.21 -40.58 -0.52
CA PRO A 135 2.81 -40.89 -0.14
C PRO A 135 1.84 -39.68 -0.25
N VAL A 136 2.32 -38.47 -0.60
CA VAL A 136 1.51 -37.26 -0.75
C VAL A 136 1.46 -36.86 -2.24
N HIS A 137 0.25 -36.81 -2.80
CA HIS A 137 0.01 -36.37 -4.18
C HIS A 137 -0.42 -34.89 -4.20
N PRO A 138 0.07 -34.05 -5.14
CA PRO A 138 -0.23 -32.63 -5.18
C PRO A 138 -1.74 -32.34 -5.38
N ASN A 139 -2.43 -33.09 -6.25
CA ASN A 139 -3.85 -32.88 -6.52
C ASN A 139 -4.74 -33.61 -5.50
N ASP A 140 -4.47 -34.92 -5.23
CA ASP A 140 -5.37 -35.72 -4.46
C ASP A 140 -5.33 -35.42 -2.95
N HIS A 141 -4.19 -34.95 -2.45
CA HIS A 141 -4.00 -34.69 -1.02
C HIS A 141 -3.82 -33.20 -0.70
N VAL A 142 -2.89 -32.48 -1.37
CA VAL A 142 -2.64 -31.06 -1.06
C VAL A 142 -3.80 -30.18 -1.54
N ASN A 143 -4.37 -30.48 -2.72
CA ASN A 143 -5.49 -29.74 -3.30
C ASN A 143 -6.87 -30.34 -2.98
N MET A 144 -6.94 -31.32 -2.09
CA MET A 144 -8.21 -31.99 -1.71
C MET A 144 -9.28 -31.00 -1.28
N SER A 145 -10.51 -31.17 -1.80
CA SER A 145 -11.67 -30.30 -1.56
C SER A 145 -11.54 -28.87 -2.08
N GLN A 146 -10.59 -28.60 -3.00
CA GLN A 146 -10.27 -27.26 -3.51
C GLN A 146 -10.27 -27.24 -5.04
N SER A 147 -10.39 -26.03 -5.57
CA SER A 147 -10.02 -25.65 -6.94
C SER A 147 -9.08 -24.44 -6.90
N SER A 148 -8.31 -24.21 -7.95
CA SER A 148 -7.58 -22.94 -8.09
C SER A 148 -8.55 -21.75 -8.10
N ASN A 149 -9.77 -21.96 -8.59
CA ASN A 149 -10.78 -20.93 -8.76
C ASN A 149 -11.27 -20.36 -7.42
N ASP A 150 -11.33 -21.17 -6.35
CA ASP A 150 -11.67 -20.71 -5.01
C ASP A 150 -10.44 -20.45 -4.14
N SER A 151 -9.34 -21.19 -4.32
CA SER A 151 -8.12 -21.07 -3.50
C SER A 151 -7.33 -19.79 -3.78
N PHE A 152 -7.21 -19.40 -5.07
CA PHE A 152 -6.44 -18.21 -5.42
C PHE A 152 -7.11 -16.91 -4.93
N PRO A 153 -8.41 -16.63 -5.16
CA PRO A 153 -9.08 -15.47 -4.60
C PRO A 153 -9.10 -15.48 -3.06
N THR A 154 -9.20 -16.65 -2.43
CA THR A 154 -9.06 -16.78 -0.98
C THR A 154 -7.68 -16.29 -0.51
N ALA A 155 -6.60 -16.68 -1.19
CA ALA A 155 -5.24 -16.21 -0.89
C ALA A 155 -5.07 -14.71 -1.16
N MET A 156 -5.67 -14.18 -2.22
CA MET A 156 -5.70 -12.75 -2.50
C MET A 156 -6.29 -11.97 -1.31
N HIS A 157 -7.44 -12.37 -0.81
CA HIS A 157 -8.11 -11.75 0.34
C HIS A 157 -7.26 -11.84 1.60
N ILE A 158 -6.70 -13.01 1.91
CA ILE A 158 -5.83 -13.22 3.08
C ILE A 158 -4.60 -12.32 3.01
N ALA A 159 -3.88 -12.32 1.89
CA ALA A 159 -2.65 -11.54 1.73
C ALA A 159 -2.91 -10.03 1.84
N ALA A 160 -3.95 -9.53 1.18
CA ALA A 160 -4.31 -8.11 1.22
C ALA A 160 -4.74 -7.68 2.63
N ALA A 161 -5.60 -8.46 3.31
CA ALA A 161 -6.03 -8.16 4.67
C ALA A 161 -4.86 -8.14 5.66
N GLN A 162 -3.96 -9.15 5.59
CA GLN A 162 -2.75 -9.19 6.43
C GLN A 162 -1.84 -7.98 6.14
N GLY A 163 -1.58 -7.66 4.88
CA GLY A 163 -0.74 -6.52 4.50
C GLY A 163 -1.30 -5.19 4.98
N ILE A 164 -2.61 -4.98 4.86
CA ILE A 164 -3.27 -3.76 5.36
C ILE A 164 -3.20 -3.67 6.88
N VAL A 165 -3.55 -4.75 7.59
CA VAL A 165 -3.64 -4.73 9.07
C VAL A 165 -2.27 -4.72 9.73
N ALA A 166 -1.32 -5.50 9.22
CA ALA A 166 -0.01 -5.66 9.83
C ALA A 166 1.03 -4.62 9.37
N ASN A 167 0.86 -4.01 8.19
CA ASN A 167 1.86 -3.10 7.64
C ASN A 167 1.32 -1.69 7.37
N LEU A 168 0.26 -1.55 6.55
CA LEU A 168 -0.20 -0.23 6.08
C LEU A 168 -0.82 0.60 7.21
N ILE A 169 -1.73 0.02 7.99
CA ILE A 169 -2.37 0.71 9.12
C ILE A 169 -1.35 1.15 10.17
N PRO A 170 -0.41 0.31 10.63
CA PRO A 170 0.65 0.73 11.54
C PRO A 170 1.52 1.87 10.98
N ALA A 171 1.98 1.78 9.73
CA ALA A 171 2.81 2.80 9.10
C ALA A 171 2.10 4.16 9.02
N LEU A 172 0.83 4.19 8.60
CA LEU A 172 0.02 5.40 8.56
C LEU A 172 -0.31 5.92 9.97
N SER A 173 -0.48 5.04 10.96
CA SER A 173 -0.72 5.45 12.35
C SER A 173 0.50 6.13 12.96
N GLU A 174 1.69 5.69 12.58
CA GLU A 174 2.93 6.33 12.98
C GLU A 174 3.08 7.71 12.33
N LEU A 175 2.86 7.81 11.03
CA LEU A 175 2.84 9.09 10.31
C LEU A 175 1.83 10.07 10.92
N HIS A 176 0.61 9.61 11.20
CA HIS A 176 -0.41 10.43 11.87
C HIS A 176 0.08 10.96 13.21
N ARG A 177 0.68 10.10 14.06
CA ARG A 177 1.22 10.49 15.35
C ARG A 177 2.26 11.61 15.22
N GLU A 178 3.20 11.48 14.28
CA GLU A 178 4.25 12.48 14.10
C GLU A 178 3.74 13.79 13.49
N LEU A 179 2.76 13.75 12.60
CA LEU A 179 2.06 14.96 12.12
C LEU A 179 1.34 15.69 13.28
N ARG A 180 0.69 14.95 14.19
CA ARG A 180 0.07 15.51 15.42
C ARG A 180 1.12 16.11 16.35
N ASN A 181 2.31 15.52 16.45
CA ASN A 181 3.41 16.08 17.22
C ASN A 181 3.87 17.42 16.62
N LYS A 182 3.98 17.53 15.29
CA LYS A 182 4.31 18.80 14.61
C LYS A 182 3.20 19.83 14.76
N GLU A 183 1.95 19.45 14.66
CA GLU A 183 0.83 20.36 14.95
C GLU A 183 0.98 21.02 16.31
N LYS A 184 1.27 20.25 17.36
CA LYS A 184 1.47 20.77 18.71
C LYS A 184 2.70 21.65 18.83
N ALA A 185 3.83 21.22 18.24
CA ALA A 185 5.09 21.96 18.28
C ALA A 185 4.98 23.33 17.58
N PHE A 186 4.20 23.40 16.51
CA PHE A 186 4.04 24.60 15.69
C PHE A 186 2.77 25.42 16.02
N ALA A 187 2.05 25.09 17.08
CA ALA A 187 0.74 25.68 17.40
C ALA A 187 0.79 27.22 17.60
N LYS A 188 1.93 27.77 17.98
CA LYS A 188 2.11 29.21 18.23
C LYS A 188 2.83 29.96 17.12
N ILE A 189 3.23 29.30 16.05
CA ILE A 189 3.97 29.91 14.95
C ILE A 189 2.97 30.45 13.93
N VAL A 190 2.69 31.74 13.96
CA VAL A 190 1.79 32.41 13.03
C VAL A 190 2.51 32.64 11.71
N LYS A 191 1.87 32.27 10.62
CA LYS A 191 2.35 32.40 9.24
C LYS A 191 1.27 32.94 8.32
N ILE A 192 1.68 33.36 7.12
CA ILE A 192 0.70 33.70 6.09
C ILE A 192 0.07 32.42 5.50
N GLY A 193 -1.25 32.38 5.38
CA GLY A 193 -1.93 31.35 4.62
C GLY A 193 -1.82 31.58 3.13
N ARG A 194 -2.04 30.54 2.34
CA ARG A 194 -2.05 30.62 0.87
C ARG A 194 -3.24 29.86 0.29
N THR A 195 -3.97 30.53 -0.59
CA THR A 195 -4.98 29.91 -1.46
C THR A 195 -4.62 30.26 -2.90
N HIS A 196 -4.78 29.33 -3.84
CA HIS A 196 -4.33 29.50 -5.23
C HIS A 196 -2.81 29.78 -5.34
N THR A 197 -2.00 29.39 -4.35
CA THR A 197 -0.59 29.78 -4.17
C THR A 197 -0.36 31.29 -4.00
N GLN A 198 -1.42 32.07 -3.78
CA GLN A 198 -1.38 33.48 -3.48
C GLN A 198 -1.51 33.73 -1.97
N ASP A 199 -0.99 34.86 -1.49
CA ASP A 199 -1.10 35.26 -0.09
C ASP A 199 -2.57 35.35 0.33
N ALA A 200 -2.87 34.78 1.51
CA ALA A 200 -4.18 34.84 2.13
C ALA A 200 -4.05 35.33 3.59
N THR A 201 -5.11 35.19 4.38
CA THR A 201 -5.08 35.58 5.79
C THR A 201 -4.20 34.66 6.63
N PRO A 202 -3.68 35.13 7.79
CA PRO A 202 -2.86 34.34 8.69
C PRO A 202 -3.55 33.09 9.21
N LEU A 203 -2.73 32.07 9.50
CA LEU A 203 -3.05 30.89 10.31
C LEU A 203 -1.79 30.52 11.09
N THR A 204 -1.88 29.56 11.99
CA THR A 204 -0.66 29.01 12.59
C THR A 204 -0.14 27.83 11.74
N LEU A 205 1.19 27.63 11.74
CA LEU A 205 1.81 26.46 11.11
C LEU A 205 1.25 25.16 11.73
N GLY A 206 0.91 25.16 13.03
CA GLY A 206 0.23 24.06 13.69
C GLY A 206 -1.14 23.76 13.09
N GLN A 207 -1.94 24.78 12.75
CA GLN A 207 -3.23 24.59 12.06
C GLN A 207 -3.05 23.99 10.66
N GLU A 208 -2.00 24.35 9.93
CA GLU A 208 -1.68 23.75 8.64
C GLU A 208 -1.35 22.25 8.80
N PHE A 209 -0.49 21.89 9.77
CA PHE A 209 -0.18 20.49 10.08
C PHE A 209 -1.37 19.71 10.64
N SER A 210 -2.31 20.36 11.32
CA SER A 210 -3.55 19.71 11.77
C SER A 210 -4.40 19.20 10.60
N GLY A 211 -4.42 19.95 9.49
CA GLY A 211 -5.07 19.53 8.25
C GLY A 211 -4.44 18.27 7.68
N TYR A 212 -3.11 18.16 7.68
CA TYR A 212 -2.38 16.96 7.23
C TYR A 212 -2.68 15.76 8.14
N ALA A 213 -2.65 15.96 9.45
CA ALA A 213 -2.96 14.91 10.42
C ALA A 213 -4.40 14.38 10.24
N ALA A 214 -5.38 15.29 10.07
CA ALA A 214 -6.77 14.93 9.85
C ALA A 214 -6.99 14.15 8.54
N GLN A 215 -6.26 14.45 7.46
CA GLN A 215 -6.33 13.67 6.22
C GLN A 215 -5.88 12.23 6.43
N VAL A 216 -4.76 12.01 7.15
CA VAL A 216 -4.25 10.66 7.44
C VAL A 216 -5.19 9.91 8.39
N GLU A 217 -5.73 10.56 9.42
CA GLU A 217 -6.72 9.99 10.35
C GLU A 217 -7.97 9.50 9.62
N SER A 218 -8.52 10.33 8.74
CA SER A 218 -9.68 9.97 7.92
C SER A 218 -9.38 8.80 6.98
N GLY A 219 -8.16 8.75 6.42
CA GLY A 219 -7.68 7.63 5.62
C GLY A 219 -7.62 6.33 6.42
N LEU A 220 -7.07 6.38 7.63
CA LEU A 220 -7.03 5.24 8.57
C LEU A 220 -8.43 4.73 8.93
N ALA A 221 -9.37 5.64 9.19
CA ALA A 221 -10.75 5.26 9.49
C ALA A 221 -11.39 4.51 8.32
N ARG A 222 -11.23 5.00 7.09
CA ARG A 222 -11.74 4.34 5.87
C ARG A 222 -11.10 2.97 5.65
N LEU A 223 -9.77 2.83 5.84
CA LEU A 223 -9.08 1.54 5.69
C LEU A 223 -9.58 0.49 6.69
N ARG A 224 -9.81 0.88 7.96
CA ARG A 224 -10.34 -0.02 8.99
C ARG A 224 -11.77 -0.51 8.68
N ILE A 225 -12.53 0.25 7.93
CA ILE A 225 -13.85 -0.16 7.45
C ILE A 225 -13.70 -1.08 6.23
N ALA A 226 -12.97 -0.62 5.21
CA ALA A 226 -12.87 -1.31 3.92
C ALA A 226 -12.21 -2.69 4.02
N VAL A 227 -11.21 -2.87 4.90
CA VAL A 227 -10.55 -4.19 5.06
C VAL A 227 -11.52 -5.31 5.45
N LYS A 228 -12.66 -4.99 6.01
CA LYS A 228 -13.68 -5.98 6.39
C LYS A 228 -14.28 -6.69 5.18
N ASP A 229 -14.30 -6.06 4.01
CA ASP A 229 -14.79 -6.65 2.76
C ASP A 229 -13.86 -7.75 2.23
N LEU A 230 -12.64 -7.86 2.76
CA LEU A 230 -11.73 -8.96 2.46
C LEU A 230 -11.92 -10.18 3.37
N PHE A 231 -12.72 -10.11 4.42
CA PHE A 231 -12.89 -11.24 5.35
C PHE A 231 -13.77 -12.37 4.83
N PRO A 232 -14.79 -12.18 3.97
CA PRO A 232 -15.49 -13.27 3.33
C PRO A 232 -14.58 -13.99 2.31
N LEU A 233 -14.43 -15.33 2.46
CA LEU A 233 -13.52 -16.14 1.64
C LEU A 233 -14.28 -17.00 0.64
N ALA A 234 -13.75 -17.08 -0.58
CA ALA A 234 -14.29 -17.89 -1.68
C ALA A 234 -14.17 -19.39 -1.44
N GLN A 235 -13.22 -19.83 -0.61
CA GLN A 235 -12.91 -21.24 -0.40
C GLN A 235 -14.12 -22.07 -0.05
N GLY A 236 -14.23 -23.23 -0.70
CA GLY A 236 -15.37 -24.13 -0.62
C GLY A 236 -16.37 -23.95 -1.76
N GLY A 237 -16.20 -22.96 -2.64
CA GLY A 237 -16.95 -22.86 -3.90
C GLY A 237 -16.48 -23.83 -4.97
N THR A 238 -15.25 -24.30 -4.85
CA THR A 238 -14.55 -25.18 -5.78
C THR A 238 -14.52 -24.63 -7.23
N ALA A 239 -14.97 -25.35 -8.22
CA ALA A 239 -14.78 -25.00 -9.63
C ALA A 239 -15.59 -23.76 -10.07
N VAL A 240 -16.88 -23.69 -9.69
CA VAL A 240 -17.82 -22.67 -10.19
C VAL A 240 -18.72 -22.06 -9.09
N GLY A 241 -18.53 -22.43 -7.83
CA GLY A 241 -19.33 -21.92 -6.71
C GLY A 241 -20.26 -22.96 -6.05
N THR A 242 -20.46 -24.13 -6.66
CA THR A 242 -21.37 -25.17 -6.17
C THR A 242 -20.81 -26.01 -5.02
N GLY A 243 -19.48 -25.98 -4.82
CA GLY A 243 -18.79 -26.81 -3.83
C GLY A 243 -18.66 -28.28 -4.24
N LEU A 244 -18.72 -28.58 -5.54
CA LEU A 244 -18.56 -29.95 -6.07
C LEU A 244 -17.23 -30.55 -5.54
N ASN A 245 -17.30 -31.83 -5.13
CA ASN A 245 -16.19 -32.61 -4.56
C ASN A 245 -15.71 -32.12 -3.19
N SER A 246 -16.47 -31.27 -2.50
CA SER A 246 -16.23 -30.92 -1.09
C SER A 246 -17.33 -31.39 -0.17
N LYS A 247 -17.08 -31.47 1.13
CA LYS A 247 -18.12 -31.81 2.13
C LYS A 247 -18.89 -30.53 2.54
N PRO A 248 -20.18 -30.62 2.89
CA PRO A 248 -21.03 -29.46 3.22
C PRO A 248 -20.47 -28.54 4.31
N LYS A 249 -19.69 -29.06 5.26
CA LYS A 249 -19.07 -28.30 6.35
C LYS A 249 -17.73 -27.70 6.00
N PHE A 250 -17.12 -28.05 4.85
CA PHE A 250 -15.74 -27.69 4.49
C PHE A 250 -15.52 -26.17 4.51
N ALA A 251 -16.35 -25.39 3.81
CA ALA A 251 -16.18 -23.95 3.70
C ALA A 251 -16.15 -23.21 5.06
N LYS A 252 -17.08 -23.57 5.96
CA LYS A 252 -17.16 -22.94 7.29
C LYS A 252 -15.99 -23.35 8.19
N LEU A 253 -15.62 -24.62 8.19
CA LEU A 253 -14.47 -25.12 8.97
C LEU A 253 -13.17 -24.54 8.45
N PHE A 254 -12.99 -24.47 7.14
CA PHE A 254 -11.84 -23.82 6.52
C PHE A 254 -11.68 -22.35 6.97
N ALA A 255 -12.75 -21.57 6.88
CA ALA A 255 -12.72 -20.17 7.30
C ALA A 255 -12.36 -20.03 8.80
N LYS A 256 -12.87 -20.92 9.66
CA LYS A 256 -12.49 -20.99 11.08
C LYS A 256 -11.00 -21.30 11.27
N GLN A 257 -10.45 -22.25 10.51
CA GLN A 257 -9.03 -22.58 10.54
C GLN A 257 -8.18 -21.37 10.07
N ALA A 258 -8.54 -20.74 8.94
CA ALA A 258 -7.86 -19.58 8.41
C ALA A 258 -7.87 -18.41 9.42
N ALA A 259 -9.02 -18.16 10.08
CA ALA A 259 -9.13 -17.14 11.13
C ALA A 259 -8.23 -17.48 12.34
N GLY A 260 -8.18 -18.74 12.75
CA GLY A 260 -7.32 -19.20 13.84
C GLY A 260 -5.81 -19.05 13.54
N ILE A 261 -5.39 -19.29 12.30
CA ILE A 261 -4.00 -19.17 11.84
C ILE A 261 -3.59 -17.71 11.76
N THR A 262 -4.41 -16.87 11.14
CA THR A 262 -4.08 -15.47 10.82
C THR A 262 -4.40 -14.48 11.94
N LYS A 263 -5.23 -14.86 12.88
CA LYS A 263 -5.85 -13.98 13.91
C LYS A 263 -6.70 -12.86 13.32
N LEU A 264 -7.15 -13.00 12.09
CA LEU A 264 -8.10 -12.10 11.44
C LEU A 264 -9.48 -12.79 11.33
N PRO A 265 -10.59 -12.05 11.37
CA PRO A 265 -11.94 -12.61 11.49
C PRO A 265 -12.49 -13.08 10.14
N PHE A 266 -11.74 -13.94 9.43
CA PHE A 266 -12.18 -14.51 8.18
C PHE A 266 -13.42 -15.38 8.34
N THR A 267 -14.33 -15.26 7.38
CA THR A 267 -15.59 -16.01 7.31
C THR A 267 -15.74 -16.67 5.94
N SER A 268 -16.67 -17.61 5.82
CA SER A 268 -17.05 -18.17 4.53
C SER A 268 -17.95 -17.17 3.80
N ALA A 269 -17.62 -16.79 2.57
CA ALA A 269 -18.48 -15.92 1.77
C ALA A 269 -19.90 -16.49 1.65
N PRO A 270 -20.93 -15.67 1.82
CA PRO A 270 -22.32 -16.12 1.80
C PRO A 270 -22.74 -16.62 0.40
N ASN A 271 -22.21 -16.03 -0.65
CA ASN A 271 -22.41 -16.42 -2.04
C ASN A 271 -21.06 -16.80 -2.68
N LYS A 272 -20.90 -18.08 -3.03
CA LYS A 272 -19.67 -18.59 -3.63
C LYS A 272 -19.55 -18.28 -5.12
N PHE A 273 -20.64 -18.06 -5.81
CA PHE A 273 -20.65 -17.68 -7.22
C PHE A 273 -20.07 -16.28 -7.40
N GLU A 274 -20.56 -15.33 -6.62
CA GLU A 274 -20.00 -13.97 -6.56
C GLU A 274 -18.53 -13.99 -6.15
N ALA A 275 -18.18 -14.69 -5.07
CA ALA A 275 -16.82 -14.71 -4.53
C ALA A 275 -15.76 -15.31 -5.47
N LEU A 276 -16.16 -16.17 -6.46
CA LEU A 276 -15.27 -16.69 -7.49
C LEU A 276 -15.19 -15.77 -8.72
N ALA A 277 -16.34 -15.21 -9.13
CA ALA A 277 -16.48 -14.51 -10.40
C ALA A 277 -16.22 -13.00 -10.30
N SER A 278 -16.43 -12.40 -9.13
CA SER A 278 -16.26 -10.95 -8.90
C SER A 278 -15.00 -10.65 -8.09
N ASN A 279 -14.49 -9.41 -8.25
CA ASN A 279 -13.42 -8.87 -7.42
C ASN A 279 -13.77 -7.48 -6.88
N ASP A 280 -15.08 -7.20 -6.68
CA ASP A 280 -15.59 -5.89 -6.27
C ASP A 280 -15.00 -5.44 -4.94
N ALA A 281 -14.84 -6.36 -3.98
CA ALA A 281 -14.15 -6.10 -2.72
C ALA A 281 -12.71 -5.60 -2.93
N TYR A 282 -12.00 -6.16 -3.91
CA TYR A 282 -10.64 -5.74 -4.26
C TYR A 282 -10.61 -4.34 -4.86
N VAL A 283 -11.54 -4.03 -5.77
CA VAL A 283 -11.70 -2.70 -6.39
C VAL A 283 -12.01 -1.66 -5.33
N LEU A 284 -12.96 -1.95 -4.44
CA LEU A 284 -13.36 -1.05 -3.34
C LEU A 284 -12.18 -0.78 -2.38
N VAL A 285 -11.55 -1.83 -1.87
CA VAL A 285 -10.45 -1.69 -0.89
C VAL A 285 -9.27 -0.92 -1.48
N HIS A 286 -8.89 -1.22 -2.73
CA HIS A 286 -7.83 -0.47 -3.40
C HIS A 286 -8.24 0.98 -3.69
N GLY A 287 -9.51 1.25 -3.97
CA GLY A 287 -10.05 2.60 -4.08
C GLY A 287 -9.85 3.43 -2.81
N VAL A 288 -9.98 2.80 -1.64
CA VAL A 288 -9.65 3.45 -0.36
C VAL A 288 -8.15 3.68 -0.21
N ILE A 289 -7.31 2.71 -0.58
CA ILE A 289 -5.84 2.88 -0.63
C ILE A 289 -5.47 4.04 -1.56
N ASN A 290 -6.09 4.14 -2.73
CA ASN A 290 -5.92 5.23 -3.68
C ASN A 290 -6.31 6.60 -3.08
N SER A 291 -7.39 6.65 -2.32
CA SER A 291 -7.79 7.88 -1.59
C SER A 291 -6.74 8.29 -0.54
N VAL A 292 -6.13 7.33 0.16
CA VAL A 292 -5.01 7.59 1.08
C VAL A 292 -3.81 8.15 0.32
N ALA A 293 -3.43 7.53 -0.80
CA ALA A 293 -2.33 8.00 -1.65
C ALA A 293 -2.57 9.43 -2.14
N THR A 294 -3.81 9.80 -2.49
CA THR A 294 -4.19 11.17 -2.88
C THR A 294 -3.91 12.17 -1.76
N GLY A 295 -4.24 11.83 -0.52
CA GLY A 295 -3.93 12.67 0.64
C GLY A 295 -2.42 12.83 0.87
N LEU A 296 -1.67 11.72 0.82
CA LEU A 296 -0.22 11.71 1.00
C LEU A 296 0.51 12.49 -0.11
N PHE A 297 0.01 12.41 -1.33
CA PHE A 297 0.54 13.18 -2.46
C PHE A 297 0.46 14.69 -2.20
N LYS A 298 -0.69 15.15 -1.72
CA LYS A 298 -0.91 16.56 -1.35
C LYS A 298 0.00 16.97 -0.19
N ILE A 299 0.07 16.20 0.87
CA ILE A 299 0.89 16.49 2.05
C ILE A 299 2.38 16.61 1.66
N ALA A 300 2.89 15.65 0.88
CA ALA A 300 4.29 15.68 0.43
C ALA A 300 4.60 16.89 -0.46
N ASN A 301 3.67 17.28 -1.34
CA ASN A 301 3.84 18.46 -2.19
C ASN A 301 3.84 19.76 -1.39
N ASP A 302 2.95 19.92 -0.41
CA ASP A 302 2.92 21.11 0.43
C ASP A 302 4.22 21.21 1.25
N ILE A 303 4.63 20.15 1.92
CA ILE A 303 5.88 20.13 2.71
C ILE A 303 7.08 20.47 1.83
N ARG A 304 7.17 19.90 0.63
CA ARG A 304 8.23 20.17 -0.34
C ARG A 304 8.24 21.64 -0.76
N LEU A 305 7.09 22.22 -1.02
CA LEU A 305 6.96 23.61 -1.44
C LEU A 305 7.30 24.58 -0.30
N LEU A 306 6.82 24.31 0.92
CA LEU A 306 7.15 25.10 2.11
C LEU A 306 8.65 25.06 2.43
N GLY A 307 9.34 23.95 2.15
CA GLY A 307 10.80 23.80 2.32
C GLY A 307 11.62 24.26 1.12
N SER A 308 11.01 24.84 0.08
CA SER A 308 11.70 25.24 -1.14
C SER A 308 12.68 26.41 -0.92
N GLY A 309 13.80 26.39 -1.63
CA GLY A 309 14.79 27.46 -1.57
C GLY A 309 16.19 26.91 -1.26
N PRO A 310 16.85 27.35 -0.17
CA PRO A 310 16.36 28.13 0.97
C PRO A 310 16.18 29.64 0.74
N ARG A 311 16.92 30.27 -0.20
CA ARG A 311 16.88 31.73 -0.36
C ARG A 311 15.93 32.23 -1.44
N SER A 312 15.78 31.47 -2.52
CA SER A 312 14.94 31.81 -3.70
C SER A 312 13.58 31.15 -3.71
N GLY A 313 13.20 30.46 -2.65
CA GLY A 313 11.90 29.82 -2.49
C GLY A 313 11.16 30.32 -1.25
N LEU A 314 10.16 29.55 -0.78
CA LEU A 314 9.39 29.91 0.42
C LEU A 314 10.26 29.83 1.66
N GLY A 315 10.94 28.69 1.89
CA GLY A 315 11.88 28.51 2.98
C GLY A 315 11.25 28.59 4.38
N GLU A 316 9.95 28.31 4.51
CA GLU A 316 9.26 28.34 5.81
C GLU A 316 9.56 27.09 6.65
N LEU A 317 9.87 25.96 5.99
CA LEU A 317 10.31 24.73 6.64
C LEU A 317 11.76 24.44 6.33
N ILE A 318 12.47 23.93 7.33
CA ILE A 318 13.80 23.34 7.22
C ILE A 318 13.60 21.83 7.25
N LEU A 319 13.87 21.18 6.11
CA LEU A 319 13.76 19.74 5.96
C LEU A 319 15.06 19.04 6.37
N PRO A 320 15.02 17.77 6.82
CA PRO A 320 16.21 16.97 7.09
C PRO A 320 17.12 16.83 5.86
N GLU A 321 18.42 16.88 6.11
CA GLU A 321 19.46 16.62 5.11
C GLU A 321 19.85 15.14 5.18
N ASN A 322 19.33 14.32 4.26
CA ASN A 322 19.54 12.87 4.29
C ASN A 322 20.71 12.44 3.40
N GLU A 323 20.88 13.09 2.24
CA GLU A 323 21.93 12.78 1.27
C GLU A 323 22.36 14.02 0.49
N PRO A 324 23.57 14.02 -0.13
CA PRO A 324 24.01 15.09 -1.01
C PRO A 324 23.05 15.26 -2.20
N GLY A 325 22.52 16.46 -2.39
CA GLY A 325 21.45 16.73 -3.36
C GLY A 325 21.93 16.98 -4.81
N SER A 326 23.24 17.10 -5.05
CA SER A 326 23.76 17.43 -6.38
C SER A 326 25.22 17.02 -6.54
N SER A 327 25.57 16.52 -7.72
CA SER A 327 26.95 16.20 -8.10
C SER A 327 27.79 17.42 -8.49
N ILE A 328 27.16 18.55 -8.82
CA ILE A 328 27.83 19.76 -9.33
C ILE A 328 27.53 21.05 -8.55
N MET A 329 26.59 21.01 -7.59
CA MET A 329 26.22 22.16 -6.73
C MET A 329 26.45 21.76 -5.27
N PRO A 330 27.66 22.06 -4.73
CA PRO A 330 28.01 21.72 -3.36
C PRO A 330 27.06 22.37 -2.34
N GLY A 331 26.60 21.58 -1.35
CA GLY A 331 25.70 22.04 -0.30
C GLY A 331 24.21 22.11 -0.70
N LYS A 332 23.83 21.71 -1.93
CA LYS A 332 22.43 21.61 -2.32
C LYS A 332 21.79 20.38 -1.69
N VAL A 333 20.67 20.58 -0.99
CA VAL A 333 19.84 19.50 -0.40
C VAL A 333 18.50 19.48 -1.11
N ASN A 334 18.03 18.29 -1.47
CA ASN A 334 16.75 18.11 -2.14
C ASN A 334 15.72 17.52 -1.17
N PRO A 335 14.40 17.75 -1.38
CA PRO A 335 13.33 17.16 -0.57
C PRO A 335 13.00 15.71 -1.02
N THR A 336 14.02 14.84 -1.01
CA THR A 336 14.00 13.50 -1.65
C THR A 336 12.90 12.59 -1.10
N GLN A 337 12.59 12.67 0.18
CA GLN A 337 11.51 11.90 0.79
C GLN A 337 10.12 12.32 0.28
N CYS A 338 9.93 13.62 0.02
CA CYS A 338 8.70 14.10 -0.61
C CYS A 338 8.60 13.62 -2.07
N GLU A 339 9.72 13.59 -2.79
CA GLU A 339 9.77 13.09 -4.17
C GLU A 339 9.46 11.61 -4.22
N ALA A 340 10.08 10.79 -3.36
CA ALA A 340 9.82 9.35 -3.25
C ALA A 340 8.34 9.08 -2.94
N MET A 341 7.76 9.79 -1.96
CA MET A 341 6.34 9.65 -1.61
C MET A 341 5.43 9.96 -2.80
N THR A 342 5.70 11.03 -3.54
CA THR A 342 4.86 11.38 -4.71
C THR A 342 4.99 10.37 -5.84
N MET A 343 6.18 9.80 -6.09
CA MET A 343 6.36 8.73 -7.09
C MET A 343 5.61 7.46 -6.68
N VAL A 344 5.65 7.06 -5.40
CA VAL A 344 4.88 5.93 -4.89
C VAL A 344 3.37 6.16 -5.08
N CYS A 345 2.88 7.35 -4.78
CA CYS A 345 1.47 7.69 -5.02
C CYS A 345 1.08 7.57 -6.51
N CYS A 346 1.93 8.03 -7.43
CA CYS A 346 1.71 7.86 -8.87
C CYS A 346 1.57 6.38 -9.26
N GLN A 347 2.43 5.51 -8.70
CA GLN A 347 2.35 4.07 -8.94
C GLN A 347 1.02 3.48 -8.42
N VAL A 348 0.57 3.91 -7.24
CA VAL A 348 -0.72 3.48 -6.67
C VAL A 348 -1.89 3.92 -7.56
N PHE A 349 -1.86 5.13 -8.12
CA PHE A 349 -2.89 5.60 -9.08
C PHE A 349 -2.94 4.73 -10.32
N GLY A 350 -1.78 4.35 -10.88
CA GLY A 350 -1.69 3.41 -11.99
C GLY A 350 -2.24 2.02 -11.64
N ASN A 351 -1.90 1.51 -10.48
CA ASN A 351 -2.42 0.23 -9.97
C ASN A 351 -3.95 0.26 -9.77
N GLN A 352 -4.52 1.40 -9.32
CA GLN A 352 -5.98 1.56 -9.21
C GLN A 352 -6.67 1.42 -10.57
N THR A 353 -6.12 2.04 -11.59
CA THR A 353 -6.67 1.92 -12.95
C THR A 353 -6.64 0.46 -13.41
N THR A 354 -5.51 -0.22 -13.23
CA THR A 354 -5.37 -1.64 -13.58
C THR A 354 -6.37 -2.50 -12.82
N ILE A 355 -6.51 -2.31 -11.51
CA ILE A 355 -7.45 -3.07 -10.67
C ILE A 355 -8.90 -2.82 -11.10
N THR A 356 -9.27 -1.58 -11.41
CA THR A 356 -10.62 -1.24 -11.86
C THR A 356 -10.95 -1.94 -13.17
N VAL A 357 -10.06 -1.86 -14.17
CA VAL A 357 -10.27 -2.49 -15.47
C VAL A 357 -10.29 -4.01 -15.34
N ALA A 358 -9.31 -4.60 -14.64
CA ALA A 358 -9.23 -6.05 -14.44
C ALA A 358 -10.40 -6.59 -13.59
N GLY A 359 -10.84 -5.83 -12.57
CA GLY A 359 -12.00 -6.18 -11.74
C GLY A 359 -13.32 -6.13 -12.48
N SER A 360 -13.47 -5.24 -13.47
CA SER A 360 -14.69 -5.12 -14.30
C SER A 360 -14.83 -6.25 -15.34
N GLN A 361 -13.79 -7.07 -15.50
CA GLN A 361 -13.78 -8.17 -16.45
C GLN A 361 -14.28 -9.47 -15.82
N GLY A 362 -14.37 -10.51 -16.62
CA GLY A 362 -14.83 -11.83 -16.23
C GLY A 362 -16.09 -12.20 -16.99
N HIS A 363 -16.26 -13.48 -17.22
CA HIS A 363 -17.42 -14.04 -17.89
C HIS A 363 -17.98 -15.17 -17.03
N PHE A 364 -19.28 -15.10 -16.77
CA PHE A 364 -20.02 -16.11 -16.01
C PHE A 364 -19.41 -16.36 -14.63
N GLU A 365 -18.90 -17.53 -14.33
CA GLU A 365 -18.52 -17.99 -13.00
C GLU A 365 -17.06 -17.69 -12.63
N LEU A 366 -16.26 -17.01 -13.51
CA LEU A 366 -14.86 -16.73 -13.19
C LEU A 366 -14.35 -15.44 -13.82
N ASN A 367 -13.76 -14.57 -12.99
CA ASN A 367 -12.85 -13.54 -13.44
C ASN A 367 -11.44 -14.14 -13.63
N VAL A 368 -10.83 -13.91 -14.79
CA VAL A 368 -9.53 -14.48 -15.17
C VAL A 368 -8.41 -13.42 -15.27
N TYR A 369 -8.46 -12.40 -14.41
CA TYR A 369 -7.45 -11.35 -14.23
C TYR A 369 -6.85 -11.36 -12.82
N LYS A 370 -7.03 -12.43 -12.08
CA LYS A 370 -6.67 -12.53 -10.66
C LYS A 370 -5.18 -12.32 -10.37
N PRO A 371 -4.22 -12.83 -11.17
CA PRO A 371 -2.80 -12.60 -10.91
C PRO A 371 -2.39 -11.13 -10.94
N VAL A 372 -2.87 -10.34 -11.92
CA VAL A 372 -2.55 -8.90 -12.00
C VAL A 372 -3.29 -8.11 -10.91
N LEU A 373 -4.51 -8.48 -10.55
CA LEU A 373 -5.22 -7.90 -9.40
C LEU A 373 -4.43 -8.10 -8.10
N ALA A 374 -3.97 -9.33 -7.86
CA ALA A 374 -3.16 -9.68 -6.70
C ALA A 374 -1.85 -8.87 -6.66
N TYR A 375 -1.14 -8.82 -7.79
CA TYR A 375 0.11 -8.07 -7.92
C TYR A 375 -0.09 -6.59 -7.60
N CYS A 376 -1.02 -5.91 -8.25
CA CYS A 376 -1.25 -4.48 -8.06
C CYS A 376 -1.66 -4.12 -6.63
N MET A 377 -2.52 -4.93 -6.00
CA MET A 377 -2.94 -4.72 -4.61
C MET A 377 -1.78 -4.83 -3.64
N ILE A 378 -1.04 -5.95 -3.69
CA ILE A 378 0.08 -6.20 -2.78
C ILE A 378 1.20 -5.18 -3.00
N HIS A 379 1.50 -4.84 -4.26
CA HIS A 379 2.48 -3.81 -4.60
C HIS A 379 2.11 -2.44 -4.01
N SER A 380 0.84 -2.03 -4.12
CA SER A 380 0.37 -0.76 -3.55
C SER A 380 0.45 -0.75 -2.01
N ILE A 381 0.04 -1.83 -1.35
CA ILE A 381 0.11 -1.97 0.10
C ILE A 381 1.56 -1.87 0.58
N GLN A 382 2.47 -2.57 -0.06
CA GLN A 382 3.89 -2.56 0.29
C GLN A 382 4.52 -1.20 0.09
N LEU A 383 4.40 -0.63 -1.12
CA LEU A 383 5.00 0.67 -1.45
C LEU A 383 4.51 1.78 -0.52
N LEU A 384 3.19 1.86 -0.26
CA LEU A 384 2.64 2.88 0.62
C LEU A 384 3.08 2.69 2.09
N SER A 385 3.16 1.45 2.54
CA SER A 385 3.63 1.15 3.90
C SER A 385 5.07 1.58 4.09
N ASP A 386 5.95 1.23 3.15
CA ASP A 386 7.37 1.53 3.21
C ASP A 386 7.62 3.03 3.03
N ALA A 387 6.94 3.67 2.09
CA ALA A 387 7.04 5.11 1.88
C ALA A 387 6.53 5.91 3.08
N ALA A 388 5.42 5.49 3.72
CA ALA A 388 4.91 6.16 4.92
C ALA A 388 5.89 6.08 6.09
N ARG A 389 6.56 4.93 6.32
CA ARG A 389 7.60 4.80 7.35
C ARG A 389 8.81 5.67 7.02
N SER A 390 9.34 5.56 5.80
CA SER A 390 10.50 6.35 5.35
C SER A 390 10.24 7.85 5.43
N PHE A 391 9.08 8.31 4.97
CA PHE A 391 8.69 9.71 5.04
C PHE A 391 8.52 10.20 6.48
N THR A 392 8.00 9.37 7.37
CA THR A 392 7.88 9.68 8.79
C THR A 392 9.26 9.85 9.42
N GLU A 393 10.12 8.85 9.28
CA GLU A 393 11.43 8.79 9.93
C GLU A 393 12.41 9.81 9.37
N HIS A 394 12.50 9.91 8.04
CA HIS A 394 13.52 10.71 7.37
C HIS A 394 13.04 12.09 6.88
N CYS A 395 11.76 12.43 7.09
CA CYS A 395 11.24 13.76 6.77
C CYS A 395 10.49 14.35 7.97
N VAL A 396 9.30 13.84 8.29
CA VAL A 396 8.38 14.51 9.21
C VAL A 396 8.97 14.73 10.59
N VAL A 397 9.64 13.72 11.17
CA VAL A 397 10.28 13.81 12.50
C VAL A 397 11.29 14.94 12.56
N GLY A 398 12.07 15.15 11.51
CA GLY A 398 13.15 16.13 11.47
C GLY A 398 12.74 17.52 10.99
N ILE A 399 11.50 17.76 10.57
CA ILE A 399 11.02 19.09 10.12
C ILE A 399 11.15 20.11 11.24
N ARG A 400 11.73 21.28 10.91
CA ARG A 400 11.77 22.48 11.77
C ARG A 400 11.14 23.65 11.05
N ALA A 401 10.61 24.63 11.80
CA ALA A 401 10.15 25.90 11.25
C ALA A 401 11.33 26.89 11.17
N ASP A 402 11.45 27.61 10.05
CA ASP A 402 12.26 28.85 9.99
C ASP A 402 11.39 30.03 10.44
N GLU A 403 11.31 30.23 11.75
CA GLU A 403 10.44 31.25 12.34
C GLU A 403 10.81 32.69 11.87
N LYS A 404 12.08 32.94 11.57
CA LYS A 404 12.51 34.24 11.03
C LYS A 404 11.92 34.43 9.63
N ARG A 405 12.09 33.45 8.77
CA ARG A 405 11.57 33.49 7.40
C ARG A 405 10.06 33.61 7.36
N ILE A 406 9.38 32.82 8.21
CA ILE A 406 7.91 32.86 8.36
C ILE A 406 7.44 34.25 8.74
N ARG A 407 8.11 34.91 9.72
CA ARG A 407 7.80 36.28 10.16
C ARG A 407 8.05 37.30 9.06
N ASP A 408 9.20 37.24 8.39
CA ASP A 408 9.51 38.13 7.28
C ASP A 408 8.48 38.07 6.16
N LEU A 409 8.02 36.89 5.81
CA LEU A 409 6.98 36.71 4.78
C LEU A 409 5.61 37.22 5.25
N MET A 410 5.25 36.97 6.50
CA MET A 410 4.00 37.43 7.07
C MET A 410 3.91 38.96 7.13
N GLU A 411 4.97 39.62 7.62
CA GLU A 411 5.00 41.07 7.75
C GLU A 411 4.92 41.81 6.41
N ARG A 412 5.35 41.15 5.32
CA ARG A 412 5.25 41.71 3.96
C ARG A 412 3.90 41.50 3.31
N SER A 413 3.05 40.63 3.86
CA SER A 413 1.79 40.30 3.23
C SER A 413 0.80 41.47 3.25
N LEU A 414 0.26 41.79 2.07
CA LEU A 414 -0.79 42.79 1.93
C LEU A 414 -2.14 42.30 2.44
N MET A 415 -2.31 41.01 2.69
CA MET A 415 -3.58 40.43 3.15
C MET A 415 -3.86 40.67 4.63
N LEU A 416 -2.88 41.16 5.39
CA LEU A 416 -3.09 41.68 6.74
C LEU A 416 -4.06 42.86 6.78
N VAL A 417 -4.26 43.53 5.64
CA VAL A 417 -5.24 44.63 5.49
C VAL A 417 -6.68 44.18 5.83
N THR A 418 -6.95 42.89 5.76
CA THR A 418 -8.28 42.31 6.10
C THR A 418 -8.70 42.67 7.52
N ALA A 419 -7.74 42.81 8.46
CA ALA A 419 -8.01 43.26 9.83
C ALA A 419 -8.50 44.72 9.92
N LEU A 420 -8.23 45.55 8.91
CA LEU A 420 -8.71 46.93 8.87
C LEU A 420 -10.13 47.07 8.30
N ALA A 421 -10.59 46.10 7.51
CA ALA A 421 -11.86 46.18 6.80
C ALA A 421 -13.06 46.44 7.71
N PRO A 422 -13.19 45.88 8.92
CA PRO A 422 -14.27 46.22 9.85
C PRO A 422 -14.30 47.69 10.28
N LYS A 423 -13.13 48.34 10.32
CA LYS A 423 -13.00 49.77 10.77
C LYS A 423 -13.14 50.76 9.59
N ILE A 424 -12.49 50.46 8.47
CA ILE A 424 -12.36 51.46 7.37
C ILE A 424 -13.23 51.12 6.16
N GLY A 425 -13.89 49.95 6.15
CA GLY A 425 -14.65 49.42 5.01
C GLY A 425 -13.79 48.70 3.98
N TYR A 426 -14.41 47.81 3.20
CA TYR A 426 -13.73 46.94 2.22
C TYR A 426 -12.99 47.74 1.13
N ASP A 427 -13.64 48.74 0.56
CA ASP A 427 -13.07 49.54 -0.56
C ASP A 427 -11.82 50.33 -0.13
N ASN A 428 -11.84 50.93 1.08
CA ASN A 428 -10.69 51.58 1.63
C ASN A 428 -9.55 50.66 1.98
N ALA A 429 -9.85 49.46 2.54
CA ALA A 429 -8.88 48.41 2.75
C ALA A 429 -8.23 47.96 1.44
N ALA A 430 -9.04 47.73 0.39
CA ALA A 430 -8.54 47.41 -0.94
C ALA A 430 -7.66 48.53 -1.53
N LYS A 431 -8.02 49.79 -1.30
CA LYS A 431 -7.23 50.96 -1.74
C LYS A 431 -5.88 50.99 -1.03
N VAL A 432 -5.82 50.74 0.28
CA VAL A 432 -4.57 50.67 1.05
C VAL A 432 -3.67 49.58 0.47
N ALA A 433 -4.17 48.33 0.29
CA ALA A 433 -3.37 47.23 -0.22
C ALA A 433 -2.85 47.45 -1.64
N LYS A 434 -3.70 47.94 -2.56
CA LYS A 434 -3.31 48.24 -3.94
C LYS A 434 -2.28 49.36 -4.00
N THR A 435 -2.40 50.39 -3.16
CA THR A 435 -1.45 51.51 -3.13
C THR A 435 -0.12 51.05 -2.55
N ALA A 436 -0.13 50.29 -1.46
CA ALA A 436 1.08 49.73 -0.87
C ALA A 436 1.83 48.83 -1.89
N HIS A 437 1.13 47.98 -2.62
CA HIS A 437 1.70 47.15 -3.67
C HIS A 437 2.33 48.00 -4.80
N ALA A 438 1.60 48.95 -5.34
CA ALA A 438 2.07 49.79 -6.46
C ALA A 438 3.28 50.66 -6.09
N ARG A 439 3.39 51.08 -4.84
CA ARG A 439 4.48 51.94 -4.33
C ARG A 439 5.62 51.18 -3.68
N GLY A 440 5.50 49.88 -3.47
CA GLY A 440 6.49 49.07 -2.72
C GLY A 440 6.60 49.47 -1.24
N THR A 441 5.51 49.99 -0.66
CA THR A 441 5.45 50.45 0.74
C THR A 441 4.72 49.42 1.61
N THR A 442 4.69 49.63 2.92
CA THR A 442 3.94 48.77 3.86
C THR A 442 2.48 49.19 3.96
N LEU A 443 1.61 48.27 4.40
CA LEU A 443 0.20 48.54 4.70
C LEU A 443 0.08 49.71 5.74
N LYS A 444 0.94 49.72 6.76
CA LYS A 444 0.94 50.71 7.81
C LYS A 444 1.23 52.11 7.26
N GLU A 445 2.30 52.25 6.45
CA GLU A 445 2.64 53.50 5.81
C GLU A 445 1.49 54.05 4.96
N GLU A 446 0.87 53.23 4.16
CA GLU A 446 -0.21 53.68 3.26
C GLU A 446 -1.53 53.93 3.99
N ALA A 447 -1.86 53.15 5.01
CA ALA A 447 -3.07 53.38 5.79
C ALA A 447 -3.01 54.72 6.55
N VAL A 448 -1.85 55.05 7.09
CA VAL A 448 -1.60 56.33 7.76
C VAL A 448 -1.55 57.48 6.74
N ARG A 449 -0.82 57.31 5.65
CA ARG A 449 -0.69 58.38 4.60
C ARG A 449 -2.05 58.71 3.96
N LEU A 450 -2.91 57.73 3.78
CA LEU A 450 -4.27 57.89 3.25
C LEU A 450 -5.27 58.43 4.28
N GLY A 451 -4.81 58.59 5.55
CA GLY A 451 -5.65 59.15 6.60
C GLY A 451 -6.74 58.23 7.15
N PHE A 452 -6.67 56.90 6.90
CA PHE A 452 -7.71 56.00 7.34
C PHE A 452 -7.54 55.58 8.81
N VAL A 453 -6.33 55.48 9.30
CA VAL A 453 -5.99 55.14 10.71
C VAL A 453 -4.69 55.84 11.11
N SER A 454 -4.50 56.09 12.41
CA SER A 454 -3.19 56.46 12.97
C SER A 454 -2.28 55.22 13.06
N ALA A 455 -0.95 55.47 13.22
CA ALA A 455 0.03 54.40 13.41
C ALA A 455 -0.31 53.48 14.61
N ALA A 456 -0.74 54.12 15.73
CA ALA A 456 -1.12 53.40 16.93
C ALA A 456 -2.41 52.58 16.75
N GLU A 457 -3.38 53.10 15.99
CA GLU A 457 -4.60 52.32 15.64
C GLU A 457 -4.28 51.19 14.72
N PHE A 458 -3.38 51.37 13.74
CA PHE A 458 -2.96 50.27 12.86
C PHE A 458 -2.38 49.10 13.69
N GLU A 459 -1.44 49.36 14.56
CA GLU A 459 -0.83 48.32 15.44
C GLU A 459 -1.83 47.64 16.36
N ARG A 460 -2.84 48.35 16.84
CA ARG A 460 -3.90 47.78 17.65
C ARG A 460 -4.84 46.91 16.85
N LEU A 461 -5.14 47.25 15.60
CA LEU A 461 -6.11 46.57 14.74
C LEU A 461 -5.51 45.37 13.99
N VAL A 462 -4.27 45.56 13.48
CA VAL A 462 -3.57 44.53 12.68
C VAL A 462 -2.71 43.68 13.59
N GLN A 463 -3.34 42.65 14.18
CA GLN A 463 -2.66 41.70 15.05
C GLN A 463 -2.81 40.28 14.43
N PRO A 464 -1.78 39.78 13.73
CA PRO A 464 -1.86 38.50 13.01
C PRO A 464 -2.31 37.35 13.88
N ASP A 465 -1.89 37.30 15.15
CA ASP A 465 -2.27 36.26 16.11
C ASP A 465 -3.79 36.17 16.31
N LYS A 466 -4.48 37.32 16.33
CA LYS A 466 -5.94 37.38 16.47
C LYS A 466 -6.71 37.06 15.20
N MET A 467 -6.02 36.91 14.07
CA MET A 467 -6.62 36.54 12.80
C MET A 467 -6.68 35.04 12.56
N THR A 468 -6.17 34.22 13.49
CA THR A 468 -6.02 32.77 13.34
C THR A 468 -7.23 31.98 13.83
N HIS A 469 -8.25 32.62 14.39
CA HIS A 469 -9.47 32.01 14.95
C HIS A 469 -10.64 33.00 14.90
N PRO A 470 -11.88 32.51 15.01
CA PRO A 470 -13.04 33.38 15.12
C PRO A 470 -12.92 34.33 16.30
N GLY A 471 -13.25 35.64 16.08
CA GLY A 471 -13.19 36.67 17.10
C GLY A 471 -14.50 36.85 17.87
#